data_d2ec67426a7baa0c7ab02c4fc9e9c27f
#
_entry.id   d2ec67426a7baa0c7ab02c4fc9e9c27f
#
_cell.length_a   1.000
_cell.length_b   1.000
_cell.length_c   1.000
_cell.angle_alpha   90.00
_cell.angle_beta   90.00
_cell.angle_gamma   90.00
#
_symmetry.space_group_name_H-M   'P 1'
#
loop_
_entity.id
_entity.type
_entity.pdbx_description
1 polymer ?
#
loop_
_entity_poly.entity_id
_entity_poly.type
_entity_poly.pdbx_seq_one_letter_code
_entity_poly.pdbx_strand_id
1 'polypeptide(L)'
;MNQLSVSFIALIIFLYACRPARNIQTTPPVTDTIAITVTPTGNPKEDSIRIIKENYNRIIAGRIQYNTFNAKIDVEYKDADGKEINATAHLRMYKDSVIWLSLTGPLGIEGIRAYITKDSVKLLNKQDKIYTARSVSYLQDVTELPLDLASLQNLLAGNPVFFDSTITSYSLSQGNISLLSTGDFFINLLTIGDADKNLHSSKLDDLDTARPRTCYLTYLDYENKKGQNFSTRRTVNVTDKKKLDIKLDFKQYDFNETLSFPFSIPKNYKRN
;
A
#
# COMPACT_ATOMS: atom_id res chain seq x y z
N MET A 1 -46.65 -7.22 38.68
CA MET A 1 -46.24 -6.32 39.75
C MET A 1 -44.80 -5.92 39.43
N ASN A 2 -44.39 -4.72 39.06
CA ASN A 2 -45.07 -3.42 38.87
C ASN A 2 -44.32 -2.70 37.70
N GLN A 3 -45.09 -2.30 36.70
CA GLN A 3 -44.66 -1.42 35.62
C GLN A 3 -44.82 0.05 36.08
N LEU A 4 -44.00 0.56 36.94
CA LEU A 4 -44.17 1.96 37.43
C LEU A 4 -42.87 2.73 37.75
N SER A 5 -41.70 2.28 37.22
CA SER A 5 -40.46 2.99 37.50
C SER A 5 -39.59 3.36 36.27
N VAL A 6 -40.15 3.25 35.07
CA VAL A 6 -39.39 3.60 33.83
C VAL A 6 -39.81 4.95 33.21
N SER A 7 -40.90 5.57 33.73
CA SER A 7 -41.43 6.83 33.15
C SER A 7 -40.88 8.14 33.73
N PHE A 8 -39.90 8.14 34.63
CA PHE A 8 -39.46 9.39 35.28
C PHE A 8 -38.05 9.84 34.91
N ILE A 9 -37.32 9.11 34.03
CA ILE A 9 -35.95 9.46 33.56
C ILE A 9 -35.96 10.12 32.17
N ALA A 10 -37.08 10.12 31.44
CA ALA A 10 -37.17 10.68 30.09
C ALA A 10 -37.46 12.17 29.99
N LEU A 11 -37.58 12.93 31.13
CA LEU A 11 -38.00 14.33 31.11
C LEU A 11 -36.93 15.36 31.51
N ILE A 12 -35.66 14.99 31.64
CA ILE A 12 -34.58 15.91 32.02
C ILE A 12 -33.53 16.14 30.91
N ILE A 13 -33.68 15.56 29.72
CA ILE A 13 -32.71 15.72 28.64
C ILE A 13 -33.08 16.80 27.59
N PHE A 14 -34.18 17.56 27.80
CA PHE A 14 -34.66 18.52 26.78
C PHE A 14 -34.29 19.98 27.00
N LEU A 15 -33.39 20.36 27.92
CA LEU A 15 -33.10 21.77 28.20
C LEU A 15 -31.67 22.26 28.00
N TYR A 16 -30.79 21.52 27.29
CA TYR A 16 -29.46 22.02 26.98
C TYR A 16 -29.04 21.82 25.50
N ALA A 17 -29.83 22.27 24.56
CA ALA A 17 -29.46 22.28 23.16
C ALA A 17 -29.75 23.62 22.48
N CYS A 18 -29.15 24.70 22.98
CA CYS A 18 -29.00 25.93 22.20
C CYS A 18 -27.60 26.50 22.50
N ARG A 19 -26.58 25.97 21.81
CA ARG A 19 -25.36 26.70 21.54
C ARG A 19 -25.38 27.12 20.07
N PRO A 20 -25.20 28.41 19.75
CA PRO A 20 -25.08 28.85 18.38
C PRO A 20 -23.84 28.20 17.76
N ALA A 21 -24.02 27.55 16.61
CA ALA A 21 -22.91 27.06 15.79
C ALA A 21 -22.04 28.26 15.43
N ARG A 22 -20.85 28.35 15.99
CA ARG A 22 -19.79 29.22 15.49
C ARG A 22 -19.45 28.69 14.10
N ASN A 23 -19.78 29.47 13.08
CA ASN A 23 -19.24 29.28 11.74
C ASN A 23 -17.71 29.44 11.85
N ILE A 24 -17.02 28.32 11.92
CA ILE A 24 -15.60 28.27 11.63
C ILE A 24 -15.53 28.42 10.12
N GLN A 25 -15.26 29.63 9.65
CA GLN A 25 -14.75 29.82 8.30
C GLN A 25 -13.41 29.06 8.26
N THR A 26 -13.44 27.86 7.75
CA THR A 26 -12.23 27.18 7.27
C THR A 26 -11.81 27.95 6.03
N THR A 27 -10.94 28.96 6.24
CA THR A 27 -10.11 29.44 5.13
C THR A 27 -9.37 28.20 4.61
N PRO A 28 -9.50 27.89 3.29
CA PRO A 28 -8.65 26.84 2.72
C PRO A 28 -7.20 27.22 3.02
N PRO A 29 -6.33 26.26 3.35
CA PRO A 29 -4.92 26.56 3.52
C PRO A 29 -4.46 27.27 2.24
N VAL A 30 -3.97 28.48 2.40
CA VAL A 30 -3.29 29.19 1.32
C VAL A 30 -2.06 28.36 1.05
N THR A 31 -2.12 27.56 0.02
CA THR A 31 -0.94 26.90 -0.54
C THR A 31 -0.15 28.03 -1.19
N ASP A 32 0.82 28.59 -0.47
CA ASP A 32 1.86 29.39 -1.08
C ASP A 32 2.62 28.49 -2.05
N THR A 33 2.07 28.40 -3.26
CA THR A 33 2.77 27.86 -4.42
C THR A 33 3.85 28.87 -4.76
N ILE A 34 5.03 28.69 -4.17
CA ILE A 34 6.23 29.35 -4.68
C ILE A 34 6.50 28.70 -6.03
N ALA A 35 5.89 29.28 -7.07
CA ALA A 35 6.26 28.97 -8.44
C ALA A 35 7.71 29.38 -8.62
N ILE A 36 8.62 28.40 -8.56
CA ILE A 36 9.99 28.61 -9.02
C ILE A 36 9.86 28.78 -10.54
N THR A 37 9.88 30.03 -10.99
CA THR A 37 9.96 30.37 -12.39
C THR A 37 11.34 29.98 -12.88
N VAL A 38 11.47 28.74 -13.34
CA VAL A 38 12.63 28.34 -14.14
C VAL A 38 12.45 29.05 -15.46
N THR A 39 13.30 30.05 -15.76
CA THR A 39 13.29 30.72 -17.06
C THR A 39 13.66 29.69 -18.12
N PRO A 40 12.74 29.31 -19.02
CA PRO A 40 13.05 28.27 -20.01
C PRO A 40 14.00 28.85 -21.05
N THR A 41 15.18 28.25 -21.17
CA THR A 41 16.14 28.51 -22.26
C THR A 41 15.87 27.59 -23.44
N GLY A 42 14.58 27.35 -23.80
CA GLY A 42 14.21 26.43 -24.86
C GLY A 42 12.71 26.46 -25.15
N ASN A 43 12.25 25.57 -26.04
CA ASN A 43 10.84 25.34 -26.29
C ASN A 43 10.21 24.69 -25.05
N PRO A 44 9.26 25.33 -24.34
CA PRO A 44 8.69 24.81 -23.09
C PRO A 44 8.12 23.38 -23.22
N LYS A 45 7.64 23.01 -24.39
CA LYS A 45 7.12 21.67 -24.67
C LYS A 45 8.22 20.62 -24.76
N GLU A 46 9.36 20.95 -25.36
CA GLU A 46 10.52 20.04 -25.48
C GLU A 46 11.20 19.86 -24.12
N ASP A 47 11.30 20.92 -23.33
CA ASP A 47 11.82 20.85 -21.96
C ASP A 47 10.94 19.95 -21.07
N SER A 48 9.64 20.07 -21.17
CA SER A 48 8.69 19.21 -20.43
C SER A 48 8.85 17.74 -20.80
N ILE A 49 8.93 17.42 -22.09
CA ILE A 49 9.12 16.05 -22.59
C ILE A 49 10.46 15.48 -22.09
N ARG A 50 11.52 16.28 -22.11
CA ARG A 50 12.84 15.88 -21.61
C ARG A 50 12.80 15.57 -20.12
N ILE A 51 12.23 16.46 -19.30
CA ILE A 51 12.10 16.28 -17.85
C ILE A 51 11.29 15.02 -17.52
N ILE A 52 10.18 14.79 -18.18
CA ILE A 52 9.36 13.58 -18.03
C ILE A 52 10.20 12.34 -18.33
N LYS A 53 10.83 12.29 -19.49
CA LYS A 53 11.62 11.14 -19.94
C LYS A 53 12.80 10.83 -19.02
N GLU A 54 13.53 11.86 -18.58
CA GLU A 54 14.67 11.71 -17.67
C GLU A 54 14.21 11.13 -16.33
N ASN A 55 13.14 11.66 -15.74
CA ASN A 55 12.65 11.18 -14.45
C ASN A 55 11.98 9.80 -14.56
N TYR A 56 11.23 9.53 -15.62
CA TYR A 56 10.71 8.19 -15.89
C TYR A 56 11.84 7.15 -15.97
N ASN A 57 12.84 7.40 -16.78
CA ASN A 57 13.98 6.50 -16.93
C ASN A 57 14.73 6.29 -15.59
N ARG A 58 14.86 7.34 -14.79
CA ARG A 58 15.46 7.27 -13.47
C ARG A 58 14.65 6.41 -12.51
N ILE A 59 13.34 6.56 -12.48
CA ILE A 59 12.44 5.71 -11.67
C ILE A 59 12.57 4.24 -12.07
N ILE A 60 12.58 3.95 -13.37
CA ILE A 60 12.71 2.58 -13.86
C ILE A 60 14.09 1.99 -13.55
N ALA A 61 15.16 2.78 -13.73
CA ALA A 61 16.53 2.36 -13.40
C ALA A 61 16.75 2.17 -11.88
N GLY A 62 16.04 2.95 -11.05
CA GLY A 62 16.09 2.85 -9.59
C GLY A 62 15.30 1.68 -9.00
N ARG A 63 14.63 0.87 -9.82
CA ARG A 63 13.91 -0.32 -9.33
C ARG A 63 14.87 -1.30 -8.68
N ILE A 64 14.49 -1.77 -7.50
CA ILE A 64 15.20 -2.83 -6.78
C ILE A 64 15.18 -4.11 -7.62
N GLN A 65 16.39 -4.59 -7.95
CA GLN A 65 16.59 -5.81 -8.71
C GLN A 65 17.01 -6.94 -7.77
N TYR A 66 16.33 -8.06 -7.87
CA TYR A 66 16.61 -9.24 -7.05
C TYR A 66 16.20 -10.52 -7.79
N ASN A 67 16.84 -11.63 -7.45
CA ASN A 67 16.35 -12.97 -7.79
C ASN A 67 15.51 -13.53 -6.63
N THR A 68 16.03 -13.38 -5.41
CA THR A 68 15.32 -13.74 -4.19
C THR A 68 15.30 -12.57 -3.22
N PHE A 69 14.24 -12.48 -2.44
CA PHE A 69 14.09 -11.49 -1.39
C PHE A 69 13.49 -12.15 -0.16
N ASN A 70 14.06 -11.86 1.01
CA ASN A 70 13.46 -12.26 2.27
C ASN A 70 13.37 -11.08 3.21
N ALA A 71 12.35 -11.09 4.08
CA ALA A 71 12.18 -10.06 5.08
C ALA A 71 11.44 -10.57 6.31
N LYS A 72 11.72 -9.93 7.46
CA LYS A 72 10.90 -9.95 8.66
C LYS A 72 10.26 -8.59 8.81
N ILE A 73 8.93 -8.55 8.84
CA ILE A 73 8.13 -7.33 8.75
C ILE A 73 7.15 -7.31 9.92
N ASP A 74 7.12 -6.23 10.69
CA ASP A 74 6.02 -5.98 11.59
C ASP A 74 4.88 -5.35 10.78
N VAL A 75 3.70 -5.96 10.86
CA VAL A 75 2.51 -5.61 10.08
C VAL A 75 1.42 -5.13 11.04
N GLU A 76 0.96 -3.91 10.84
CA GLU A 76 -0.27 -3.39 11.44
C GLU A 76 -1.33 -3.31 10.36
N TYR A 77 -2.46 -3.96 10.59
CA TYR A 77 -3.62 -3.96 9.69
C TYR A 77 -4.81 -3.39 10.43
N LYS A 78 -5.56 -2.50 9.78
CA LYS A 78 -6.81 -1.97 10.29
C LYS A 78 -7.83 -1.84 9.16
N ASP A 79 -9.03 -2.36 9.38
CA ASP A 79 -10.14 -2.25 8.43
C ASP A 79 -11.19 -1.19 8.85
N ALA A 80 -12.19 -1.00 8.00
CA ALA A 80 -13.28 -0.05 8.22
C ALA A 80 -14.14 -0.39 9.45
N ASP A 81 -14.23 -1.66 9.82
CA ASP A 81 -15.00 -2.14 10.96
C ASP A 81 -14.24 -1.95 12.28
N GLY A 82 -13.02 -1.38 12.21
CA GLY A 82 -12.16 -1.12 13.37
C GLY A 82 -11.41 -2.37 13.85
N LYS A 83 -11.42 -3.46 13.09
CA LYS A 83 -10.61 -4.63 13.40
C LYS A 83 -9.15 -4.31 13.19
N GLU A 84 -8.37 -4.48 14.24
CA GLU A 84 -6.92 -4.29 14.23
C GLU A 84 -6.21 -5.63 14.37
N ILE A 85 -5.19 -5.86 13.55
CA ILE A 85 -4.34 -7.04 13.61
C ILE A 85 -2.89 -6.58 13.62
N ASN A 86 -2.16 -6.99 14.64
CA ASN A 86 -0.71 -6.83 14.73
C ASN A 86 -0.08 -8.22 14.57
N ALA A 87 0.81 -8.35 13.61
CA ALA A 87 1.47 -9.61 13.30
C ALA A 87 2.91 -9.39 12.85
N THR A 88 3.75 -10.39 13.03
CA THR A 88 5.06 -10.44 12.37
C THR A 88 4.94 -11.33 11.13
N ALA A 89 5.28 -10.76 9.98
CA ALA A 89 5.35 -11.48 8.71
C ALA A 89 6.78 -11.92 8.41
N HIS A 90 6.97 -13.21 8.14
CA HIS A 90 8.18 -13.72 7.51
C HIS A 90 7.89 -13.91 6.02
N LEU A 91 8.53 -13.09 5.21
CA LEU A 91 8.35 -13.05 3.76
C LEU A 91 9.55 -13.70 3.06
N ARG A 92 9.27 -14.50 2.03
CA ARG A 92 10.27 -15.01 1.08
C ARG A 92 9.71 -14.91 -0.32
N MET A 93 10.49 -14.37 -1.25
CA MET A 93 10.09 -14.27 -2.65
C MET A 93 11.18 -14.84 -3.56
N TYR A 94 10.75 -15.55 -4.59
CA TYR A 94 11.54 -15.81 -5.77
C TYR A 94 10.88 -15.04 -6.93
N LYS A 95 11.64 -14.16 -7.57
CA LYS A 95 11.12 -13.26 -8.59
C LYS A 95 10.35 -14.02 -9.66
N ASP A 96 9.20 -13.47 -10.05
CA ASP A 96 8.29 -13.99 -11.10
C ASP A 96 7.80 -15.44 -10.88
N SER A 97 8.05 -16.03 -9.70
CA SER A 97 7.74 -17.43 -9.41
C SER A 97 6.84 -17.61 -8.19
N VAL A 98 7.25 -17.11 -7.02
CA VAL A 98 6.55 -17.40 -5.78
C VAL A 98 6.72 -16.30 -4.73
N ILE A 99 5.65 -16.11 -3.95
CA ILE A 99 5.68 -15.44 -2.65
C ILE A 99 5.31 -16.48 -1.60
N TRP A 100 6.15 -16.66 -0.61
CA TRP A 100 5.89 -17.43 0.59
C TRP A 100 5.80 -16.47 1.77
N LEU A 101 4.71 -16.57 2.54
CA LEU A 101 4.44 -15.69 3.66
C LEU A 101 4.00 -16.52 4.86
N SER A 102 4.59 -16.25 6.02
CA SER A 102 4.16 -16.79 7.32
C SER A 102 3.81 -15.63 8.24
N LEU A 103 2.57 -15.55 8.69
CA LEU A 103 2.10 -14.56 9.66
C LEU A 103 2.06 -15.19 11.05
N THR A 104 2.80 -14.59 11.97
CA THR A 104 2.83 -14.98 13.37
C THR A 104 2.18 -13.88 14.21
N GLY A 105 1.25 -14.28 15.08
CA GLY A 105 0.62 -13.41 16.05
C GLY A 105 1.48 -13.19 17.29
N PRO A 106 0.89 -12.62 18.36
CA PRO A 106 1.51 -12.52 19.67
C PRO A 106 2.04 -13.89 20.12
N LEU A 107 3.13 -13.89 20.87
CA LEU A 107 3.83 -15.10 21.35
C LEU A 107 4.54 -15.93 20.26
N GLY A 108 4.66 -15.40 19.02
CA GLY A 108 5.35 -16.09 17.93
C GLY A 108 4.61 -17.29 17.35
N ILE A 109 3.31 -17.44 17.65
CA ILE A 109 2.50 -18.55 17.11
C ILE A 109 2.09 -18.22 15.68
N GLU A 110 2.48 -19.11 14.74
CA GLU A 110 2.09 -18.98 13.34
C GLU A 110 0.58 -19.24 13.17
N GLY A 111 -0.14 -18.23 12.73
CA GLY A 111 -1.58 -18.32 12.46
C GLY A 111 -1.90 -18.67 11.00
N ILE A 112 -1.19 -18.04 10.07
CA ILE A 112 -1.44 -18.18 8.63
C ILE A 112 -0.13 -18.42 7.90
N ARG A 113 -0.16 -19.34 6.91
CA ARG A 113 0.88 -19.48 5.90
C ARG A 113 0.28 -19.37 4.52
N ALA A 114 0.85 -18.52 3.69
CA ALA A 114 0.47 -18.35 2.30
C ALA A 114 1.58 -18.80 1.35
N TYR A 115 1.16 -19.36 0.21
CA TYR A 115 2.02 -19.71 -0.91
C TYR A 115 1.33 -19.22 -2.19
N ILE A 116 1.89 -18.20 -2.79
CA ILE A 116 1.29 -17.47 -3.90
C ILE A 116 2.17 -17.65 -5.13
N THR A 117 1.56 -18.12 -6.21
CA THR A 117 2.19 -18.26 -7.53
C THR A 117 1.43 -17.41 -8.55
N LYS A 118 1.86 -17.45 -9.80
CA LYS A 118 1.17 -16.73 -10.89
C LYS A 118 -0.32 -17.12 -11.01
N ASP A 119 -0.65 -18.39 -10.76
CA ASP A 119 -1.97 -18.94 -11.04
C ASP A 119 -2.79 -19.24 -9.77
N SER A 120 -2.15 -19.32 -8.60
CA SER A 120 -2.81 -19.81 -7.39
C SER A 120 -2.35 -19.15 -6.11
N VAL A 121 -3.29 -19.06 -5.17
CA VAL A 121 -3.07 -18.69 -3.78
C VAL A 121 -3.44 -19.87 -2.90
N LYS A 122 -2.48 -20.41 -2.16
CA LYS A 122 -2.67 -21.48 -1.19
C LYS A 122 -2.48 -20.94 0.21
N LEU A 123 -3.45 -21.18 1.07
CA LEU A 123 -3.47 -20.70 2.44
C LEU A 123 -3.61 -21.85 3.43
N LEU A 124 -2.83 -21.80 4.49
CA LEU A 124 -3.00 -22.64 5.68
C LEU A 124 -3.40 -21.75 6.84
N ASN A 125 -4.65 -21.83 7.27
CA ASN A 125 -5.07 -21.31 8.57
C ASN A 125 -4.74 -22.37 9.62
N LYS A 126 -3.75 -22.08 10.45
CA LYS A 126 -3.25 -23.06 11.45
C LYS A 126 -4.10 -23.10 12.70
N GLN A 127 -4.81 -22.02 13.02
CA GLN A 127 -5.72 -21.97 14.16
C GLN A 127 -6.94 -22.87 13.92
N ASP A 128 -7.58 -22.72 12.76
CA ASP A 128 -8.80 -23.46 12.41
C ASP A 128 -8.48 -24.79 11.70
N LYS A 129 -7.22 -25.06 11.39
CA LYS A 129 -6.75 -26.23 10.63
C LYS A 129 -7.46 -26.34 9.27
N ILE A 130 -7.51 -25.23 8.53
CA ILE A 130 -8.13 -25.13 7.21
C ILE A 130 -7.05 -24.89 6.16
N TYR A 131 -7.09 -25.67 5.11
CA TYR A 131 -6.38 -25.43 3.86
C TYR A 131 -7.35 -24.86 2.82
N THR A 132 -6.96 -23.75 2.20
CA THR A 132 -7.71 -23.11 1.12
C THR A 132 -6.82 -22.96 -0.11
N ALA A 133 -7.35 -23.33 -1.28
CA ALA A 133 -6.73 -23.06 -2.56
C ALA A 133 -7.69 -22.20 -3.41
N ARG A 134 -7.18 -21.12 -3.96
CA ARG A 134 -7.93 -20.16 -4.81
C ARG A 134 -7.08 -19.78 -6.02
N SER A 135 -7.73 -19.24 -7.04
CA SER A 135 -7.03 -18.57 -8.14
C SER A 135 -6.36 -17.28 -7.66
N VAL A 136 -5.46 -16.73 -8.46
CA VAL A 136 -4.78 -15.46 -8.12
C VAL A 136 -5.74 -14.29 -7.97
N SER A 137 -6.93 -14.34 -8.60
CA SER A 137 -7.99 -13.33 -8.43
C SER A 137 -8.45 -13.15 -6.98
N TYR A 138 -8.24 -14.16 -6.13
CA TYR A 138 -8.49 -14.04 -4.69
C TYR A 138 -7.66 -12.92 -4.03
N LEU A 139 -6.48 -12.59 -4.57
CA LEU A 139 -5.70 -11.45 -4.09
C LEU A 139 -6.47 -10.14 -4.28
N GLN A 140 -7.18 -10.01 -5.40
CA GLN A 140 -7.98 -8.82 -5.71
C GLN A 140 -9.16 -8.68 -4.74
N ASP A 141 -9.79 -9.80 -4.40
CA ASP A 141 -10.92 -9.83 -3.45
C ASP A 141 -10.48 -9.43 -2.02
N VAL A 142 -9.25 -9.78 -1.63
CA VAL A 142 -8.73 -9.52 -0.27
C VAL A 142 -8.12 -8.14 -0.15
N THR A 143 -7.42 -7.67 -1.19
CA THR A 143 -6.68 -6.41 -1.15
C THR A 143 -7.47 -5.24 -1.71
N GLU A 144 -8.62 -5.51 -2.33
CA GLU A 144 -9.41 -4.54 -3.10
C GLU A 144 -8.58 -3.84 -4.21
N LEU A 145 -7.46 -4.44 -4.62
CA LEU A 145 -6.56 -3.93 -5.66
C LEU A 145 -6.40 -4.99 -6.76
N PRO A 146 -6.25 -4.62 -8.04
CA PRO A 146 -6.06 -5.57 -9.14
C PRO A 146 -4.64 -6.15 -9.14
N LEU A 147 -4.23 -6.71 -7.99
CA LEU A 147 -2.90 -7.29 -7.83
C LEU A 147 -2.81 -8.67 -8.50
N ASP A 148 -1.72 -8.86 -9.19
CA ASP A 148 -1.18 -10.16 -9.60
C ASP A 148 0.12 -10.47 -8.85
N LEU A 149 0.77 -11.59 -9.16
CA LEU A 149 2.03 -11.95 -8.52
C LEU A 149 3.12 -10.88 -8.70
N ALA A 150 3.25 -10.31 -9.90
CA ALA A 150 4.31 -9.36 -10.22
C ALA A 150 4.09 -8.01 -9.51
N SER A 151 2.88 -7.48 -9.53
CA SER A 151 2.52 -6.24 -8.85
C SER A 151 2.63 -6.37 -7.33
N LEU A 152 2.22 -7.53 -6.78
CA LEU A 152 2.40 -7.80 -5.34
C LEU A 152 3.89 -7.91 -4.97
N GLN A 153 4.71 -8.57 -5.79
CA GLN A 153 6.16 -8.63 -5.58
C GLN A 153 6.81 -7.24 -5.65
N ASN A 154 6.40 -6.40 -6.60
CA ASN A 154 6.88 -5.01 -6.70
C ASN A 154 6.48 -4.20 -5.46
N LEU A 155 5.24 -4.29 -5.00
CA LEU A 155 4.77 -3.62 -3.78
C LEU A 155 5.61 -4.04 -2.56
N LEU A 156 5.84 -5.34 -2.40
CA LEU A 156 6.60 -5.90 -1.27
C LEU A 156 8.10 -5.62 -1.37
N ALA A 157 8.66 -5.51 -2.56
CA ALA A 157 10.05 -5.11 -2.77
C ALA A 157 10.27 -3.59 -2.62
N GLY A 158 9.21 -2.78 -2.75
CA GLY A 158 9.29 -1.31 -2.70
C GLY A 158 9.50 -0.66 -4.06
N ASN A 159 9.20 -1.38 -5.11
CA ASN A 159 9.19 -0.87 -6.48
C ASN A 159 7.87 -0.13 -6.78
N PRO A 160 7.85 0.81 -7.74
CA PRO A 160 6.61 1.39 -8.24
C PRO A 160 5.66 0.32 -8.75
N VAL A 161 4.37 0.44 -8.38
CA VAL A 161 3.27 -0.40 -8.89
C VAL A 161 2.32 0.46 -9.73
N PHE A 162 1.69 -0.13 -10.74
CA PHE A 162 0.74 0.57 -11.62
C PHE A 162 1.28 1.90 -12.19
N PHE A 163 2.59 1.96 -12.43
CA PHE A 163 3.25 3.10 -13.02
C PHE A 163 3.57 2.82 -14.48
N ASP A 164 2.84 3.48 -15.35
CA ASP A 164 2.90 3.32 -16.80
C ASP A 164 3.81 4.36 -17.45
N SER A 165 4.27 4.06 -18.68
CA SER A 165 5.05 4.99 -19.52
C SER A 165 4.22 6.13 -20.10
N THR A 166 2.90 6.06 -20.06
CA THR A 166 1.97 7.06 -20.53
C THR A 166 1.89 8.21 -19.53
N ILE A 167 2.95 9.02 -19.46
CA ILE A 167 3.02 10.18 -18.58
C ILE A 167 2.30 11.37 -19.24
N THR A 168 1.28 11.89 -18.57
CA THR A 168 0.46 12.99 -19.08
C THR A 168 0.92 14.35 -18.58
N SER A 169 1.51 14.40 -17.38
CA SER A 169 2.02 15.66 -16.81
C SER A 169 3.08 15.40 -15.73
N TYR A 170 3.79 16.46 -15.36
CA TYR A 170 4.68 16.48 -14.22
C TYR A 170 4.53 17.76 -13.42
N SER A 171 4.95 17.74 -12.17
CA SER A 171 5.05 18.93 -11.33
C SER A 171 6.31 18.89 -10.47
N LEU A 172 6.83 20.06 -10.17
CA LEU A 172 7.97 20.27 -9.28
C LEU A 172 7.46 21.13 -8.11
N SER A 173 7.53 20.60 -6.91
CA SER A 173 7.04 21.31 -5.72
C SER A 173 7.77 20.83 -4.47
N GLN A 174 8.23 21.77 -3.66
CA GLN A 174 8.81 21.49 -2.33
C GLN A 174 9.93 20.43 -2.34
N GLY A 175 10.77 20.43 -3.37
CA GLY A 175 11.87 19.45 -3.49
C GLY A 175 11.40 18.05 -3.92
N ASN A 176 10.19 17.94 -4.47
CA ASN A 176 9.64 16.72 -5.03
C ASN A 176 9.35 16.86 -6.51
N ILE A 177 9.46 15.75 -7.22
CA ILE A 177 9.07 15.60 -8.61
C ILE A 177 7.89 14.62 -8.64
N SER A 178 6.75 15.05 -9.14
CA SER A 178 5.58 14.18 -9.32
C SER A 178 5.31 13.96 -10.79
N LEU A 179 5.08 12.71 -11.18
CA LEU A 179 4.70 12.28 -12.52
C LEU A 179 3.29 11.71 -12.48
N LEU A 180 2.41 12.21 -13.34
CA LEU A 180 1.06 11.68 -13.52
C LEU A 180 1.04 10.74 -14.71
N SER A 181 0.79 9.45 -14.47
CA SER A 181 0.63 8.44 -15.51
C SER A 181 -0.78 7.88 -15.55
N THR A 182 -1.21 7.44 -16.72
CA THR A 182 -2.49 6.75 -16.90
C THR A 182 -2.21 5.35 -17.41
N GLY A 183 -2.53 4.33 -16.60
CA GLY A 183 -2.42 2.91 -16.93
C GLY A 183 -3.79 2.29 -17.20
N ASP A 184 -3.86 0.96 -17.19
CA ASP A 184 -5.09 0.20 -17.49
C ASP A 184 -6.13 0.29 -16.36
N PHE A 185 -5.69 0.46 -15.12
CA PHE A 185 -6.56 0.42 -13.93
C PHE A 185 -6.61 1.76 -13.20
N PHE A 186 -5.51 2.50 -13.19
CA PHE A 186 -5.36 3.68 -12.36
C PHE A 186 -4.74 4.86 -13.11
N ILE A 187 -5.16 6.05 -12.68
CA ILE A 187 -4.35 7.26 -12.79
C ILE A 187 -3.40 7.22 -11.59
N ASN A 188 -2.10 7.27 -11.85
CA ASN A 188 -1.06 7.20 -10.81
C ASN A 188 -0.29 8.52 -10.75
N LEU A 189 -0.40 9.22 -9.62
CA LEU A 189 0.47 10.34 -9.28
C LEU A 189 1.63 9.80 -8.43
N LEU A 190 2.75 9.51 -9.09
CA LEU A 190 3.95 8.99 -8.45
C LEU A 190 4.89 10.16 -8.11
N THR A 191 5.36 10.22 -6.86
CA THR A 191 6.21 11.29 -6.35
C THR A 191 7.56 10.73 -5.88
N ILE A 192 8.64 11.33 -6.36
CA ILE A 192 10.01 11.07 -5.92
C ILE A 192 10.61 12.32 -5.31
N GLY A 193 11.57 12.17 -4.39
CA GLY A 193 12.38 13.29 -3.93
C GLY A 193 13.29 13.82 -5.04
N ASP A 194 13.42 15.13 -5.16
CA ASP A 194 14.33 15.71 -6.17
C ASP A 194 15.80 15.54 -5.79
N ALA A 195 16.15 15.61 -4.52
CA ALA A 195 17.50 15.47 -4.04
C ALA A 195 17.94 13.99 -3.93
N ASP A 196 17.15 13.15 -3.26
CA ASP A 196 17.50 11.77 -2.94
C ASP A 196 17.06 10.76 -4.02
N LYS A 197 16.16 11.19 -4.93
CA LYS A 197 15.59 10.39 -6.03
C LYS A 197 14.84 9.12 -5.56
N ASN A 198 14.55 9.03 -4.28
CA ASN A 198 13.77 7.93 -3.71
C ASN A 198 12.28 8.10 -4.02
N LEU A 199 11.58 6.98 -4.11
CA LEU A 199 10.13 6.96 -4.22
C LEU A 199 9.52 7.39 -2.88
N HIS A 200 8.76 8.47 -2.85
CA HIS A 200 8.12 8.97 -1.63
C HIS A 200 6.67 8.49 -1.51
N SER A 201 5.93 8.58 -2.60
CA SER A 201 4.53 8.16 -2.59
C SER A 201 4.00 7.81 -3.98
N SER A 202 2.89 7.11 -3.98
CA SER A 202 2.08 6.87 -5.18
C SER A 202 0.61 6.99 -4.78
N LYS A 203 -0.11 7.89 -5.43
CA LYS A 203 -1.57 8.00 -5.31
C LYS A 203 -2.18 7.37 -6.54
N LEU A 204 -2.98 6.34 -6.32
CA LEU A 204 -3.67 5.58 -7.36
C LEU A 204 -5.16 5.91 -7.28
N ASP A 205 -5.69 6.60 -8.29
CA ASP A 205 -7.12 6.84 -8.43
C ASP A 205 -7.68 5.88 -9.49
N ASP A 206 -8.74 5.12 -9.15
CA ASP A 206 -9.35 4.15 -10.05
C ASP A 206 -9.91 4.82 -11.31
N LEU A 207 -9.70 4.23 -12.48
CA LEU A 207 -10.29 4.67 -13.74
C LEU A 207 -11.78 4.35 -13.83
N ASP A 208 -12.24 3.33 -13.09
CA ASP A 208 -13.65 2.97 -13.03
C ASP A 208 -14.39 3.91 -12.08
N THR A 209 -15.08 4.89 -12.63
CA THR A 209 -15.85 5.88 -11.87
C THR A 209 -17.02 5.27 -11.07
N ALA A 210 -17.44 4.05 -11.39
CA ALA A 210 -18.43 3.30 -10.61
C ALA A 210 -17.82 2.73 -9.31
N ARG A 211 -16.51 2.65 -9.21
CA ARG A 211 -15.74 2.25 -8.03
C ARG A 211 -14.74 3.34 -7.66
N PRO A 212 -15.17 4.42 -7.01
CA PRO A 212 -14.31 5.56 -6.68
C PRO A 212 -13.31 5.18 -5.58
N ARG A 213 -12.37 4.30 -5.91
CA ARG A 213 -11.33 3.82 -5.01
C ARG A 213 -10.08 4.66 -5.20
N THR A 214 -9.49 5.08 -4.09
CA THR A 214 -8.16 5.70 -4.04
C THR A 214 -7.25 4.85 -3.16
N CYS A 215 -6.05 4.57 -3.64
CA CYS A 215 -5.01 3.92 -2.86
C CYS A 215 -3.81 4.86 -2.71
N TYR A 216 -3.38 5.08 -1.47
CA TYR A 216 -2.15 5.81 -1.14
C TYR A 216 -1.09 4.84 -0.69
N LEU A 217 0.04 4.85 -1.37
CA LEU A 217 1.26 4.15 -0.99
C LEU A 217 2.28 5.19 -0.53
N THR A 218 2.89 4.98 0.64
CA THR A 218 4.00 5.82 1.09
C THR A 218 5.23 4.97 1.36
N TYR A 219 6.40 5.56 1.14
CA TYR A 219 7.70 4.91 1.26
C TYR A 219 8.60 5.81 2.09
N LEU A 220 8.98 5.33 3.27
CA LEU A 220 9.71 6.11 4.27
C LEU A 220 10.94 5.34 4.77
N ASP A 221 11.79 6.04 5.50
CA ASP A 221 12.93 5.47 6.22
C ASP A 221 13.82 4.62 5.30
N TYR A 222 14.44 5.31 4.33
CA TYR A 222 15.30 4.68 3.36
C TYR A 222 16.65 4.30 3.95
N GLU A 223 17.07 3.07 3.66
CA GLU A 223 18.40 2.55 3.96
C GLU A 223 19.08 2.10 2.66
N ASN A 224 20.39 2.32 2.54
CA ASN A 224 21.17 1.76 1.45
C ASN A 224 21.83 0.46 1.90
N LYS A 225 21.45 -0.65 1.29
CA LYS A 225 22.04 -1.96 1.55
C LYS A 225 22.50 -2.61 0.25
N LYS A 226 23.80 -2.92 0.17
CA LYS A 226 24.41 -3.53 -1.03
C LYS A 226 24.15 -2.71 -2.31
N GLY A 227 24.12 -1.36 -2.20
CA GLY A 227 23.90 -0.46 -3.33
C GLY A 227 22.44 -0.27 -3.74
N GLN A 228 21.48 -0.84 -3.03
CA GLN A 228 20.05 -0.67 -3.25
C GLN A 228 19.45 0.21 -2.15
N ASN A 229 18.72 1.25 -2.55
CA ASN A 229 17.94 2.07 -1.62
C ASN A 229 16.61 1.37 -1.34
N PHE A 230 16.40 0.99 -0.10
CA PHE A 230 15.22 0.25 0.34
C PHE A 230 14.45 1.03 1.39
N SER A 231 13.15 1.25 1.16
CA SER A 231 12.27 1.85 2.15
C SER A 231 11.91 0.81 3.21
N THR A 232 12.31 1.04 4.45
CA THR A 232 12.05 0.13 5.56
C THR A 232 10.68 0.33 6.20
N ARG A 233 10.02 1.47 5.96
CA ARG A 233 8.64 1.71 6.41
C ARG A 233 7.76 2.09 5.24
N ARG A 234 6.62 1.39 5.13
CA ARG A 234 5.62 1.64 4.07
C ARG A 234 4.22 1.62 4.62
N THR A 235 3.34 2.39 3.98
CA THR A 235 1.91 2.33 4.25
C THR A 235 1.14 2.08 2.97
N VAL A 236 0.04 1.34 3.11
CA VAL A 236 -0.96 1.13 2.05
C VAL A 236 -2.29 1.54 2.65
N ASN A 237 -2.88 2.62 2.13
CA ASN A 237 -4.16 3.12 2.57
C ASN A 237 -5.12 3.04 1.39
N VAL A 238 -6.13 2.20 1.49
CA VAL A 238 -7.18 2.07 0.46
C VAL A 238 -8.46 2.69 1.00
N THR A 239 -9.02 3.61 0.25
CA THR A 239 -10.31 4.23 0.54
C THR A 239 -11.28 3.84 -0.57
N ASP A 240 -12.28 3.05 -0.21
CA ASP A 240 -13.42 2.67 -0.99
C ASP A 240 -14.61 2.60 -0.02
N LYS A 241 -15.67 1.86 -0.34
CA LYS A 241 -16.75 1.49 0.60
C LYS A 241 -16.22 0.87 1.89
N LYS A 242 -15.06 0.24 1.81
CA LYS A 242 -14.28 -0.28 2.96
C LYS A 242 -12.95 0.44 3.01
N LYS A 243 -12.60 0.94 4.18
CA LYS A 243 -11.28 1.52 4.44
C LYS A 243 -10.33 0.41 4.85
N LEU A 244 -9.12 0.43 4.28
CA LEU A 244 -8.05 -0.50 4.62
C LEU A 244 -6.77 0.29 4.87
N ASP A 245 -6.21 0.15 6.06
CA ASP A 245 -4.92 0.74 6.43
C ASP A 245 -3.94 -0.38 6.77
N ILE A 246 -2.81 -0.43 6.07
CA ILE A 246 -1.73 -1.39 6.35
C ILE A 246 -0.43 -0.62 6.54
N LYS A 247 0.29 -0.90 7.63
CA LYS A 247 1.66 -0.45 7.82
C LYS A 247 2.60 -1.64 7.81
N LEU A 248 3.71 -1.48 7.13
CA LEU A 248 4.78 -2.46 7.00
C LEU A 248 6.08 -1.83 7.53
N ASP A 249 6.64 -2.42 8.58
CA ASP A 249 7.92 -2.00 9.16
C ASP A 249 8.91 -3.17 9.00
N PHE A 250 9.84 -3.02 8.07
CA PHE A 250 10.82 -4.04 7.70
C PHE A 250 11.97 -4.05 8.70
N LYS A 251 11.94 -4.96 9.64
CA LYS A 251 12.94 -5.12 10.70
C LYS A 251 14.23 -5.78 10.22
N GLN A 252 14.09 -6.68 9.27
CA GLN A 252 15.21 -7.39 8.64
C GLN A 252 14.84 -7.66 7.19
N TYR A 253 15.81 -7.54 6.29
CA TYR A 253 15.63 -7.90 4.89
C TYR A 253 16.98 -8.23 4.23
N ASP A 254 16.95 -9.12 3.25
CA ASP A 254 18.09 -9.45 2.40
C ASP A 254 17.67 -9.81 0.99
N PHE A 255 18.58 -9.55 0.05
CA PHE A 255 18.42 -9.86 -1.36
C PHE A 255 19.42 -10.94 -1.80
N ASN A 256 18.98 -11.79 -2.72
CA ASN A 256 19.79 -12.76 -3.44
C ASN A 256 20.43 -13.84 -2.55
N GLU A 257 19.79 -14.14 -1.42
CA GLU A 257 20.15 -15.28 -0.57
C GLU A 257 19.49 -16.57 -1.08
N THR A 258 20.10 -17.72 -0.76
CA THR A 258 19.49 -19.03 -1.03
C THR A 258 18.28 -19.25 -0.12
N LEU A 259 17.09 -19.40 -0.70
CA LEU A 259 15.85 -19.53 0.05
C LEU A 259 15.16 -20.86 -0.21
N SER A 260 14.42 -21.34 0.77
CA SER A 260 13.48 -22.45 0.66
C SER A 260 12.05 -21.94 0.89
N PHE A 261 11.08 -22.61 0.29
CA PHE A 261 9.65 -22.21 0.30
C PHE A 261 8.79 -23.38 0.82
N PRO A 262 8.94 -23.79 2.10
CA PRO A 262 8.30 -25.00 2.61
C PRO A 262 6.78 -24.80 2.75
N PHE A 263 6.03 -25.64 2.04
CA PHE A 263 4.57 -25.62 2.11
C PHE A 263 4.05 -27.06 2.06
N SER A 264 3.65 -27.61 3.20
CA SER A 264 3.06 -28.93 3.32
C SER A 264 1.70 -28.84 4.01
N ILE A 265 0.72 -29.59 3.51
CA ILE A 265 -0.64 -29.62 4.07
C ILE A 265 -0.71 -30.78 5.05
N PRO A 266 -0.93 -30.53 6.37
CA PRO A 266 -1.07 -31.61 7.33
C PRO A 266 -2.33 -32.44 7.07
N LYS A 267 -2.27 -33.76 7.37
CA LYS A 267 -3.38 -34.69 7.09
C LYS A 267 -4.69 -34.35 7.79
N ASN A 268 -4.60 -33.64 8.93
CA ASN A 268 -5.75 -33.28 9.76
C ASN A 268 -6.38 -31.92 9.41
N TYR A 269 -6.00 -31.34 8.26
CA TYR A 269 -6.58 -30.07 7.79
C TYR A 269 -7.81 -30.33 6.92
N LYS A 270 -8.88 -29.56 7.17
CA LYS A 270 -10.03 -29.50 6.28
C LYS A 270 -9.64 -28.74 5.01
N ARG A 271 -10.19 -29.17 3.87
CA ARG A 271 -9.98 -28.51 2.56
C ARG A 271 -11.22 -27.72 2.17
N ASN A 272 -11.05 -26.44 1.82
CA ASN A 272 -12.09 -25.54 1.28
C ASN A 272 -11.77 -25.18 -0.16
#